data_4e747bc8e59741f87eb4cdcca75cef2e
#
_entry.id   4e747bc8e59741f87eb4cdcca75cef2e
#
_cell.length_a   1.000
_cell.length_b   1.000
_cell.length_c   1.000
_cell.angle_alpha   90.00
_cell.angle_beta   90.00
_cell.angle_gamma   90.00
#
_symmetry.space_group_name_H-M   'P 1'
#
loop_
_entity.id
_entity.type
_entity.pdbx_description
1 polymer ?
#
loop_
_entity_poly.entity_id
_entity_poly.type
_entity_poly.pdbx_seq_one_letter_code
_entity_poly.pdbx_strand_id
1 'polypeptide(L)'
;YNTCEETVRRLMKDMGLVSIRQRAKALYEQEKRRVPNNVLNQQFTVKRPNSVWVSDVTCYKFGNKIFYICAILDLYARKVVGCRAGLSNSTQLVKRTFKEAYENRKPEKLLLHTDRGSNYSSYTFNSYLKSIAVTHSFSRAYVPYDNSVMESFFSNMKREELYRRKYRSEREIHKAITDYVNFYNDKRPHISNGYKTPTAKEELYFKNLS
;
A
#
# COMPACT_ATOMS: atom_id res chain seq x y z
N TYR A 1 -39.79 15.18 18.84
CA TYR A 1 -40.44 15.09 17.53
C TYR A 1 -39.93 13.86 16.82
N ASN A 2 -40.84 12.86 16.61
CA ASN A 2 -40.52 11.68 15.83
C ASN A 2 -40.77 12.01 14.35
N THR A 3 -39.73 12.40 13.63
CA THR A 3 -39.83 12.76 12.21
C THR A 3 -39.00 11.77 11.40
N CYS A 4 -39.57 11.17 10.33
CA CYS A 4 -38.83 10.25 9.49
C CYS A 4 -37.84 10.99 8.56
N GLU A 5 -36.77 10.31 8.14
CA GLU A 5 -35.71 10.86 7.29
C GLU A 5 -36.26 11.49 5.99
N GLU A 6 -37.29 10.89 5.41
CA GLU A 6 -37.93 11.36 4.17
C GLU A 6 -38.61 12.74 4.35
N THR A 7 -39.27 12.95 5.50
CA THR A 7 -39.91 14.24 5.84
C THR A 7 -38.84 15.33 6.01
N VAL A 8 -37.72 15.02 6.69
CA VAL A 8 -36.60 15.97 6.84
C VAL A 8 -36.00 16.33 5.48
N ARG A 9 -35.80 15.33 4.61
CA ARG A 9 -35.27 15.52 3.25
C ARG A 9 -36.16 16.44 2.40
N ARG A 10 -37.49 16.24 2.49
CA ARG A 10 -38.47 17.09 1.78
C ARG A 10 -38.43 18.53 2.28
N LEU A 11 -38.48 18.74 3.60
CA LEU A 11 -38.41 20.08 4.21
C LEU A 11 -37.09 20.80 3.86
N MET A 12 -35.99 20.11 3.88
CA MET A 12 -34.69 20.69 3.47
C MET A 12 -34.73 21.14 2.01
N LYS A 13 -35.33 20.33 1.12
CA LYS A 13 -35.48 20.67 -0.29
C LYS A 13 -36.38 21.91 -0.49
N ASP A 14 -37.49 21.97 0.22
CA ASP A 14 -38.44 23.10 0.14
C ASP A 14 -37.82 24.41 0.67
N MET A 15 -36.92 24.30 1.65
CA MET A 15 -36.17 25.45 2.20
C MET A 15 -34.89 25.77 1.42
N GLY A 16 -34.58 25.05 0.31
CA GLY A 16 -33.34 25.26 -0.46
C GLY A 16 -32.06 24.84 0.30
N LEU A 17 -32.19 24.06 1.38
CA LEU A 17 -31.07 23.60 2.17
C LEU A 17 -30.43 22.35 1.55
N VAL A 18 -29.11 22.44 1.31
CA VAL A 18 -28.34 21.33 0.74
C VAL A 18 -27.34 20.81 1.76
N SER A 19 -27.32 19.48 1.97
CA SER A 19 -26.38 18.85 2.88
C SER A 19 -24.92 19.06 2.41
N ILE A 20 -24.05 19.44 3.33
CA ILE A 20 -22.59 19.54 3.09
C ILE A 20 -22.01 18.24 2.53
N ARG A 21 -22.58 17.06 2.92
CA ARG A 21 -22.18 15.75 2.39
C ARG A 21 -22.38 15.60 0.88
N GLN A 22 -23.37 16.25 0.27
CA GLN A 22 -23.56 16.22 -1.19
C GLN A 22 -22.43 16.96 -1.91
N ARG A 23 -21.94 18.08 -1.36
CA ARG A 23 -20.76 18.79 -1.92
C ARG A 23 -19.50 17.95 -1.81
N ALA A 24 -19.27 17.30 -0.66
CA ALA A 24 -18.14 16.39 -0.46
C ALA A 24 -18.19 15.20 -1.43
N LYS A 25 -19.38 14.64 -1.69
CA LYS A 25 -19.56 13.54 -2.65
C LYS A 25 -19.30 14.00 -4.10
N ALA A 26 -19.75 15.19 -4.49
CA ALA A 26 -19.49 15.74 -5.83
C ALA A 26 -18.01 16.03 -6.05
N LEU A 27 -17.31 16.59 -5.06
CA LEU A 27 -15.85 16.79 -5.10
C LEU A 27 -15.11 15.45 -5.17
N TYR A 28 -15.52 14.47 -4.38
CA TYR A 28 -14.97 13.11 -4.41
C TYR A 28 -15.15 12.43 -5.78
N GLU A 29 -16.32 12.54 -6.40
CA GLU A 29 -16.57 12.02 -7.75
C GLU A 29 -15.77 12.76 -8.83
N GLN A 30 -15.51 14.06 -8.65
CA GLN A 30 -14.65 14.84 -9.54
C GLN A 30 -13.16 14.46 -9.39
N GLU A 31 -12.68 14.20 -8.18
CA GLU A 31 -11.34 13.67 -7.92
C GLU A 31 -11.19 12.23 -8.43
N LYS A 32 -12.21 11.38 -8.28
CA LYS A 32 -12.25 10.02 -8.77
C LYS A 32 -12.05 9.91 -10.29
N ARG A 33 -12.52 10.90 -11.06
CA ARG A 33 -12.30 11.00 -12.52
C ARG A 33 -10.86 11.32 -12.90
N ARG A 34 -10.05 11.86 -11.96
CA ARG A 34 -8.63 12.21 -12.15
C ARG A 34 -7.66 11.13 -11.77
N VAL A 35 -8.11 10.07 -11.09
CA VAL A 35 -7.25 8.96 -10.67
C VAL A 35 -7.04 8.02 -11.85
N PRO A 36 -5.79 7.71 -12.22
CA PRO A 36 -5.48 6.78 -13.29
C PRO A 36 -6.14 5.42 -13.09
N ASN A 37 -6.43 4.73 -14.20
CA ASN A 37 -7.09 3.43 -14.19
C ASN A 37 -6.23 2.34 -13.54
N ASN A 38 -6.86 1.20 -13.18
CA ASN A 38 -6.16 -0.01 -12.79
C ASN A 38 -5.42 -0.61 -14.00
N VAL A 39 -4.13 -0.26 -14.12
CA VAL A 39 -3.26 -0.77 -15.19
C VAL A 39 -2.80 -2.19 -14.89
N LEU A 40 -2.63 -2.55 -13.61
CA LEU A 40 -2.19 -3.90 -13.19
C LEU A 40 -3.25 -4.96 -13.48
N ASN A 41 -4.54 -4.60 -13.36
CA ASN A 41 -5.69 -5.46 -13.65
C ASN A 41 -5.56 -6.91 -13.11
N GLN A 42 -5.13 -7.04 -11.84
CA GLN A 42 -4.94 -8.32 -11.13
C GLN A 42 -3.91 -9.27 -11.77
N GLN A 43 -3.05 -8.77 -12.67
CA GLN A 43 -1.97 -9.56 -13.25
C GLN A 43 -0.78 -9.64 -12.27
N PHE A 44 -0.93 -10.43 -11.21
CA PHE A 44 0.08 -10.58 -10.17
C PHE A 44 1.24 -11.51 -10.54
N THR A 45 1.21 -12.14 -11.71
CA THR A 45 2.31 -12.97 -12.21
C THR A 45 3.19 -12.11 -13.12
N VAL A 46 4.42 -11.88 -12.68
CA VAL A 46 5.38 -11.00 -13.33
C VAL A 46 6.61 -11.78 -13.75
N LYS A 47 7.16 -11.47 -14.93
CA LYS A 47 8.23 -12.27 -15.56
C LYS A 47 9.63 -11.91 -15.07
N ARG A 48 9.84 -10.72 -14.51
CA ARG A 48 11.16 -10.22 -14.10
C ARG A 48 11.08 -9.37 -12.83
N PRO A 49 12.14 -9.35 -12.00
CA PRO A 49 12.24 -8.43 -10.87
C PRO A 49 12.19 -6.97 -11.30
N ASN A 50 11.79 -6.10 -10.37
CA ASN A 50 11.79 -4.65 -10.52
C ASN A 50 10.91 -4.10 -11.66
N SER A 51 9.93 -4.87 -12.15
CA SER A 51 9.00 -4.40 -13.19
C SER A 51 7.64 -3.98 -12.64
N VAL A 52 7.16 -4.63 -11.60
CA VAL A 52 5.89 -4.28 -10.92
C VAL A 52 6.06 -4.34 -9.42
N TRP A 53 5.85 -3.22 -8.76
CA TRP A 53 5.78 -3.14 -7.31
C TRP A 53 4.37 -2.85 -6.84
N VAL A 54 4.00 -3.44 -5.71
CA VAL A 54 2.74 -3.14 -5.01
C VAL A 54 3.07 -2.50 -3.67
N SER A 55 2.27 -1.52 -3.25
CA SER A 55 2.49 -0.82 -1.98
C SER A 55 1.18 -0.55 -1.27
N ASP A 56 1.25 -0.59 0.06
CA ASP A 56 0.14 -0.27 0.94
C ASP A 56 0.63 0.17 2.32
N VAL A 57 -0.28 0.73 3.11
CA VAL A 57 -0.02 1.17 4.49
C VAL A 57 -0.98 0.47 5.43
N THR A 58 -0.42 -0.23 6.42
CA THR A 58 -1.22 -0.78 7.51
C THR A 58 -0.96 -0.03 8.82
N CYS A 59 -1.81 -0.26 9.83
CA CYS A 59 -1.60 0.29 11.16
C CYS A 59 -1.46 -0.80 12.22
N TYR A 60 -0.72 -0.47 13.28
CA TYR A 60 -0.54 -1.27 14.48
C TYR A 60 -0.68 -0.38 15.72
N LYS A 61 -1.55 -0.77 16.66
CA LYS A 61 -1.76 -0.03 17.90
C LYS A 61 -0.77 -0.47 18.97
N PHE A 62 -0.04 0.48 19.55
CA PHE A 62 0.87 0.29 20.67
C PHE A 62 0.57 1.28 21.77
N GLY A 63 -0.01 0.80 22.88
CA GLY A 63 -0.51 1.67 23.94
C GLY A 63 -1.51 2.70 23.40
N ASN A 64 -1.24 3.97 23.61
CA ASN A 64 -2.04 5.09 23.11
C ASN A 64 -1.57 5.61 21.75
N LYS A 65 -0.57 4.98 21.11
CA LYS A 65 -0.01 5.38 19.82
C LYS A 65 -0.43 4.43 18.73
N ILE A 66 -0.50 4.96 17.49
CA ILE A 66 -0.73 4.17 16.28
C ILE A 66 0.52 4.28 15.41
N PHE A 67 1.10 3.13 15.09
CA PHE A 67 2.16 3.01 14.10
C PHE A 67 1.54 2.75 12.73
N TYR A 68 1.99 3.48 11.73
CA TYR A 68 1.65 3.27 10.33
C TYR A 68 2.86 2.65 9.64
N ILE A 69 2.68 1.50 9.03
CA ILE A 69 3.73 0.72 8.40
C ILE A 69 3.46 0.72 6.90
N CYS A 70 4.30 1.41 6.15
CA CYS A 70 4.30 1.38 4.69
C CYS A 70 5.25 0.29 4.21
N ALA A 71 4.78 -0.59 3.32
CA ALA A 71 5.62 -1.61 2.70
C ALA A 71 5.46 -1.60 1.18
N ILE A 72 6.50 -2.03 0.49
CA ILE A 72 6.55 -2.17 -0.96
C ILE A 72 7.08 -3.56 -1.28
N LEU A 73 6.33 -4.31 -2.07
CA LEU A 73 6.70 -5.64 -2.53
C LEU A 73 6.94 -5.65 -4.04
N ASP A 74 8.02 -6.27 -4.47
CA ASP A 74 8.23 -6.68 -5.86
C ASP A 74 7.40 -7.93 -6.15
N LEU A 75 6.53 -7.86 -7.14
CA LEU A 75 5.61 -8.96 -7.46
C LEU A 75 6.29 -10.19 -8.03
N TYR A 76 7.49 -10.08 -8.65
CA TYR A 76 8.19 -11.24 -9.23
C TYR A 76 8.49 -12.32 -8.18
N ALA A 77 9.15 -11.93 -7.11
CA ALA A 77 9.55 -12.84 -6.04
C ALA A 77 8.75 -12.65 -4.74
N ARG A 78 7.77 -11.77 -4.73
CA ARG A 78 7.07 -11.34 -3.49
C ARG A 78 8.03 -10.73 -2.46
N LYS A 79 9.16 -10.19 -2.91
CA LYS A 79 10.21 -9.62 -2.05
C LYS A 79 9.81 -8.25 -1.54
N VAL A 80 9.96 -8.03 -0.25
CA VAL A 80 9.84 -6.69 0.34
C VAL A 80 11.06 -5.88 -0.07
N VAL A 81 10.87 -4.84 -0.86
CA VAL A 81 11.93 -3.96 -1.38
C VAL A 81 12.00 -2.63 -0.63
N GLY A 82 10.96 -2.29 0.12
CA GLY A 82 10.92 -1.12 0.99
C GLY A 82 9.96 -1.34 2.15
N CYS A 83 10.34 -0.92 3.35
CA CYS A 83 9.47 -0.96 4.52
C CYS A 83 9.90 0.11 5.52
N ARG A 84 8.96 0.98 5.93
CA ARG A 84 9.17 1.99 6.97
C ARG A 84 7.96 2.08 7.86
N ALA A 85 8.19 2.40 9.13
CA ALA A 85 7.14 2.70 10.08
C ALA A 85 7.26 4.13 10.62
N GLY A 86 6.13 4.71 10.99
CA GLY A 86 6.07 6.05 11.61
C GLY A 86 4.77 6.26 12.37
N LEU A 87 4.71 7.34 13.14
CA LEU A 87 3.54 7.69 13.95
C LEU A 87 2.46 8.49 13.18
N SER A 88 2.70 8.78 11.92
CA SER A 88 1.79 9.54 11.07
C SER A 88 1.51 8.80 9.77
N ASN A 89 0.22 8.67 9.41
CA ASN A 89 -0.21 8.22 8.11
C ASN A 89 -0.11 9.38 7.11
N SER A 90 1.03 9.53 6.48
CA SER A 90 1.35 10.71 5.68
C SER A 90 1.92 10.35 4.31
N THR A 91 1.72 11.25 3.33
CA THR A 91 2.39 11.21 2.03
C THR A 91 3.92 11.13 2.17
N GLN A 92 4.47 11.75 3.20
CA GLN A 92 5.90 11.73 3.49
C GLN A 92 6.41 10.32 3.83
N LEU A 93 5.65 9.54 4.61
CA LEU A 93 5.98 8.14 4.92
C LEU A 93 6.07 7.32 3.62
N VAL A 94 5.02 7.39 2.80
CA VAL A 94 4.94 6.67 1.52
C VAL A 94 6.07 7.08 0.57
N LYS A 95 6.26 8.40 0.40
CA LYS A 95 7.29 8.95 -0.51
C LYS A 95 8.70 8.54 -0.08
N ARG A 96 9.02 8.59 1.22
CA ARG A 96 10.34 8.17 1.72
C ARG A 96 10.57 6.67 1.54
N THR A 97 9.57 5.84 1.83
CA THR A 97 9.67 4.39 1.63
C THR A 97 9.91 4.06 0.17
N PHE A 98 9.16 4.72 -0.73
CA PHE A 98 9.30 4.49 -2.16
C PHE A 98 10.65 4.99 -2.69
N LYS A 99 11.05 6.20 -2.32
CA LYS A 99 12.33 6.79 -2.77
C LYS A 99 13.51 5.90 -2.40
N GLU A 100 13.59 5.44 -1.17
CA GLU A 100 14.64 4.55 -0.69
C GLU A 100 14.67 3.22 -1.47
N ALA A 101 13.50 2.59 -1.66
CA ALA A 101 13.40 1.37 -2.45
C ALA A 101 13.85 1.59 -3.89
N TYR A 102 13.42 2.70 -4.51
CA TYR A 102 13.75 3.04 -5.90
C TYR A 102 15.24 3.30 -6.09
N GLU A 103 15.88 4.06 -5.19
CA GLU A 103 17.32 4.35 -5.22
C GLU A 103 18.18 3.09 -5.02
N ASN A 104 17.74 2.17 -4.15
CA ASN A 104 18.45 0.92 -3.90
C ASN A 104 18.31 -0.08 -5.05
N ARG A 105 17.16 -0.13 -5.72
CA ARG A 105 16.84 -1.15 -6.72
C ARG A 105 17.07 -0.68 -8.16
N LYS A 106 17.01 0.63 -8.43
CA LYS A 106 17.21 1.30 -9.73
C LYS A 106 16.48 0.62 -10.88
N PRO A 107 15.13 0.45 -10.81
CA PRO A 107 14.37 -0.21 -11.85
C PRO A 107 14.42 0.61 -13.14
N GLU A 108 14.62 -0.04 -14.29
CA GLU A 108 14.62 0.62 -15.61
C GLU A 108 13.22 1.10 -16.01
N LYS A 109 12.23 0.24 -15.81
CA LYS A 109 10.83 0.53 -16.09
C LYS A 109 9.95 -0.09 -15.01
N LEU A 110 9.26 0.75 -14.25
CA LEU A 110 8.49 0.35 -13.09
C LEU A 110 7.01 0.73 -13.22
N LEU A 111 6.15 -0.21 -12.92
CA LEU A 111 4.75 0.02 -12.57
C LEU A 111 4.59 -0.11 -11.06
N LEU A 112 4.14 0.97 -10.42
CA LEU A 112 3.76 0.96 -9.00
C LEU A 112 2.24 0.84 -8.90
N HIS A 113 1.74 -0.18 -8.20
CA HIS A 113 0.32 -0.34 -7.93
C HIS A 113 0.02 -0.12 -6.46
N THR A 114 -1.02 0.68 -6.18
CA THR A 114 -1.42 1.06 -4.81
C THR A 114 -2.94 1.10 -4.69
N ASP A 115 -3.43 1.22 -3.48
CA ASP A 115 -4.80 1.64 -3.24
C ASP A 115 -5.02 3.12 -3.60
N ARG A 116 -6.27 3.61 -3.42
CA ARG A 116 -6.64 5.02 -3.65
C ARG A 116 -6.52 5.87 -2.39
N GLY A 117 -5.73 5.47 -1.42
CA GLY A 117 -5.50 6.24 -0.21
C GLY A 117 -5.00 7.66 -0.52
N SER A 118 -5.37 8.63 0.32
CA SER A 118 -5.01 10.05 0.13
C SER A 118 -3.50 10.27 0.03
N ASN A 119 -2.70 9.42 0.68
CA ASN A 119 -1.25 9.47 0.62
C ASN A 119 -0.71 9.15 -0.78
N TYR A 120 -1.29 8.13 -1.45
CA TYR A 120 -0.92 7.69 -2.79
C TYR A 120 -1.52 8.58 -3.88
N SER A 121 -2.72 9.11 -3.66
CA SER A 121 -3.39 10.02 -4.62
C SER A 121 -2.88 11.47 -4.53
N SER A 122 -2.03 11.81 -3.56
CA SER A 122 -1.53 13.16 -3.36
C SER A 122 -0.76 13.68 -4.57
N TYR A 123 -0.92 14.97 -4.88
CA TYR A 123 -0.19 15.65 -5.96
C TYR A 123 1.33 15.50 -5.81
N THR A 124 1.85 15.69 -4.59
CA THR A 124 3.30 15.62 -4.28
C THR A 124 3.90 14.26 -4.58
N PHE A 125 3.18 13.17 -4.29
CA PHE A 125 3.66 11.81 -4.59
C PHE A 125 3.57 11.51 -6.08
N ASN A 126 2.44 11.83 -6.72
CA ASN A 126 2.24 11.58 -8.15
C ASN A 126 3.17 12.41 -9.04
N SER A 127 3.44 13.66 -8.69
CA SER A 127 4.42 14.50 -9.39
C SER A 127 5.83 13.92 -9.29
N TYR A 128 6.20 13.38 -8.11
CA TYR A 128 7.48 12.70 -7.93
C TYR A 128 7.56 11.43 -8.81
N LEU A 129 6.55 10.56 -8.80
CA LEU A 129 6.54 9.36 -9.66
C LEU A 129 6.66 9.73 -11.15
N LYS A 130 5.96 10.77 -11.58
CA LYS A 130 6.02 11.27 -12.95
C LYS A 130 7.42 11.78 -13.32
N SER A 131 8.10 12.48 -12.40
CA SER A 131 9.45 13.03 -12.64
C SER A 131 10.52 11.96 -12.85
N ILE A 132 10.28 10.73 -12.38
CA ILE A 132 11.16 9.57 -12.54
C ILE A 132 10.57 8.50 -13.48
N ALA A 133 9.58 8.87 -14.31
CA ALA A 133 8.94 8.02 -15.31
C ALA A 133 8.34 6.71 -14.77
N VAL A 134 7.89 6.67 -13.52
CA VAL A 134 7.19 5.51 -12.93
C VAL A 134 5.71 5.57 -13.29
N THR A 135 5.18 4.48 -13.85
CA THR A 135 3.76 4.34 -14.12
C THR A 135 3.02 4.03 -12.83
N HIS A 136 2.04 4.86 -12.45
CA HIS A 136 1.22 4.64 -11.27
C HIS A 136 -0.12 4.00 -11.65
N SER A 137 -0.45 2.89 -11.02
CA SER A 137 -1.69 2.12 -11.17
C SER A 137 -2.44 2.11 -9.85
N PHE A 138 -3.75 2.26 -9.89
CA PHE A 138 -4.59 2.28 -8.70
C PHE A 138 -5.59 1.12 -8.68
N SER A 139 -5.79 0.51 -7.52
CA SER A 139 -6.86 -0.45 -7.27
C SER A 139 -8.23 0.16 -7.61
N ARG A 140 -9.14 -0.65 -8.09
CA ARG A 140 -10.54 -0.24 -8.25
C ARG A 140 -11.18 -0.04 -6.88
N ALA A 141 -12.06 0.95 -6.78
CA ALA A 141 -12.82 1.16 -5.55
C ALA A 141 -13.69 -0.08 -5.25
N TYR A 142 -13.68 -0.51 -4.00
CA TYR A 142 -14.46 -1.66 -3.51
C TYR A 142 -14.09 -3.03 -4.14
N VAL A 143 -12.87 -3.16 -4.67
CA VAL A 143 -12.34 -4.44 -5.17
C VAL A 143 -11.12 -4.84 -4.35
N PRO A 144 -11.29 -5.54 -3.21
CA PRO A 144 -10.18 -5.92 -2.31
C PRO A 144 -9.10 -6.73 -3.02
N TYR A 145 -9.48 -7.61 -3.93
CA TYR A 145 -8.54 -8.46 -4.68
C TYR A 145 -7.47 -7.70 -5.46
N ASP A 146 -7.71 -6.43 -5.79
CA ASP A 146 -6.74 -5.61 -6.52
C ASP A 146 -5.46 -5.37 -5.70
N ASN A 147 -5.51 -5.48 -4.34
CA ASN A 147 -4.34 -5.34 -3.45
C ASN A 147 -4.11 -6.56 -2.54
N SER A 148 -4.65 -7.72 -2.90
CA SER A 148 -4.62 -8.95 -2.09
C SER A 148 -3.22 -9.40 -1.66
N VAL A 149 -2.20 -9.09 -2.45
CA VAL A 149 -0.79 -9.41 -2.13
C VAL A 149 -0.32 -8.63 -0.91
N MET A 150 -0.63 -7.34 -0.82
CA MET A 150 -0.28 -6.51 0.32
C MET A 150 -1.09 -6.88 1.57
N GLU A 151 -2.39 -7.15 1.39
CA GLU A 151 -3.25 -7.64 2.48
C GLU A 151 -2.70 -8.94 3.09
N SER A 152 -2.30 -9.89 2.24
CA SER A 152 -1.67 -11.14 2.68
C SER A 152 -0.36 -10.90 3.42
N PHE A 153 0.51 -10.03 2.91
CA PHE A 153 1.77 -9.68 3.56
C PHE A 153 1.55 -9.09 4.96
N PHE A 154 0.68 -8.08 5.06
CA PHE A 154 0.42 -7.44 6.35
C PHE A 154 -0.31 -8.34 7.34
N SER A 155 -1.21 -9.19 6.88
CA SER A 155 -1.85 -10.22 7.72
C SER A 155 -0.79 -11.16 8.32
N ASN A 156 0.16 -11.62 7.50
CA ASN A 156 1.25 -12.47 7.96
C ASN A 156 2.17 -11.74 8.95
N MET A 157 2.61 -10.51 8.64
CA MET A 157 3.43 -9.69 9.55
C MET A 157 2.75 -9.50 10.92
N LYS A 158 1.47 -9.15 10.93
CA LYS A 158 0.71 -8.98 12.16
C LYS A 158 0.61 -10.28 12.95
N ARG A 159 0.25 -11.37 12.29
CA ARG A 159 0.04 -12.68 12.93
C ARG A 159 1.35 -13.35 13.37
N GLU A 160 2.40 -13.24 12.56
CA GLU A 160 3.66 -13.95 12.79
C GLU A 160 4.62 -13.19 13.71
N GLU A 161 4.49 -11.85 13.80
CA GLU A 161 5.37 -11.01 14.62
C GLU A 161 4.60 -10.06 15.55
N LEU A 162 3.84 -9.09 15.01
CA LEU A 162 3.38 -7.94 15.79
C LEU A 162 2.40 -8.31 16.92
N TYR A 163 1.56 -9.35 16.74
CA TYR A 163 0.60 -9.80 17.75
C TYR A 163 1.13 -10.92 18.65
N ARG A 164 2.33 -11.44 18.38
CA ARG A 164 2.91 -12.52 19.17
C ARG A 164 3.69 -12.03 20.38
N ARG A 165 4.08 -10.78 20.41
CA ARG A 165 4.93 -10.19 21.45
C ARG A 165 4.30 -8.94 22.05
N LYS A 166 4.67 -8.66 23.29
CA LYS A 166 4.44 -7.37 23.94
C LYS A 166 5.72 -6.54 23.81
N TYR A 167 5.63 -5.41 23.13
CA TYR A 167 6.74 -4.47 22.98
C TYR A 167 6.76 -3.50 24.15
N ARG A 168 7.95 -3.05 24.56
CA ARG A 168 8.15 -2.10 25.66
C ARG A 168 8.48 -0.70 25.17
N SER A 169 8.92 -0.58 23.91
CA SER A 169 9.33 0.70 23.32
C SER A 169 9.06 0.75 21.81
N GLU A 170 8.99 1.96 21.27
CA GLU A 170 8.90 2.20 19.82
C GLU A 170 10.12 1.61 19.08
N ARG A 171 11.30 1.69 19.70
CA ARG A 171 12.53 1.12 19.14
C ARG A 171 12.41 -0.39 18.96
N GLU A 172 11.81 -1.09 19.90
CA GLU A 172 11.56 -2.54 19.77
C GLU A 172 10.61 -2.85 18.63
N ILE A 173 9.56 -2.03 18.42
CA ILE A 173 8.63 -2.22 17.30
C ILE A 173 9.34 -1.99 15.95
N HIS A 174 10.13 -0.92 15.83
CA HIS A 174 10.92 -0.68 14.63
C HIS A 174 11.89 -1.83 14.32
N LYS A 175 12.56 -2.33 15.36
CA LYS A 175 13.45 -3.50 15.23
C LYS A 175 12.68 -4.73 14.79
N ALA A 176 11.54 -5.03 15.42
CA ALA A 176 10.71 -6.18 15.09
C ALA A 176 10.21 -6.15 13.63
N ILE A 177 9.81 -4.97 13.13
CA ILE A 177 9.42 -4.79 11.72
C ILE A 177 10.59 -5.09 10.79
N THR A 178 11.78 -4.57 11.10
CA THR A 178 13.00 -4.80 10.31
C THR A 178 13.39 -6.28 10.33
N ASP A 179 13.42 -6.90 11.50
CA ASP A 179 13.75 -8.31 11.67
C ASP A 179 12.75 -9.20 10.93
N TYR A 180 11.44 -8.85 10.96
CA TYR A 180 10.43 -9.58 10.21
C TYR A 180 10.61 -9.45 8.69
N VAL A 181 10.96 -8.28 8.18
CA VAL A 181 11.23 -8.10 6.75
C VAL A 181 12.40 -8.97 6.30
N ASN A 182 13.48 -9.02 7.08
CA ASN A 182 14.62 -9.89 6.79
C ASN A 182 14.23 -11.36 6.83
N PHE A 183 13.49 -11.80 7.86
CA PHE A 183 12.96 -13.15 7.95
C PHE A 183 12.06 -13.49 6.76
N TYR A 184 11.14 -12.58 6.38
CA TYR A 184 10.23 -12.76 5.26
C TYR A 184 10.97 -12.92 3.93
N ASN A 185 12.00 -12.12 3.69
CA ASN A 185 12.76 -12.16 2.46
C ASN A 185 13.71 -13.36 2.37
N ASP A 186 14.39 -13.70 3.47
CA ASP A 186 15.55 -14.60 3.42
C ASP A 186 15.28 -15.99 3.97
N LYS A 187 14.24 -16.14 4.81
CA LYS A 187 13.99 -17.41 5.51
C LYS A 187 12.58 -17.97 5.30
N ARG A 188 11.59 -17.11 5.07
CA ARG A 188 10.19 -17.53 4.93
C ARG A 188 9.92 -18.12 3.56
N PRO A 189 9.52 -19.41 3.45
CA PRO A 189 9.16 -20.00 2.16
C PRO A 189 7.81 -19.46 1.66
N HIS A 190 7.66 -19.35 0.36
CA HIS A 190 6.45 -18.88 -0.31
C HIS A 190 5.92 -19.88 -1.31
N ILE A 191 4.64 -20.24 -1.21
CA ILE A 191 3.96 -21.15 -2.13
C ILE A 191 4.05 -20.62 -3.57
N SER A 192 3.78 -19.33 -3.81
CA SER A 192 3.87 -18.70 -5.13
C SER A 192 5.27 -18.69 -5.73
N ASN A 193 6.29 -18.99 -4.94
CA ASN A 193 7.70 -19.10 -5.35
C ASN A 193 8.17 -20.57 -5.46
N GLY A 194 7.25 -21.53 -5.42
CA GLY A 194 7.62 -22.94 -5.34
C GLY A 194 8.39 -23.24 -4.05
N TYR A 195 7.91 -22.73 -2.93
CA TYR A 195 8.50 -22.83 -1.58
C TYR A 195 9.89 -22.23 -1.42
N LYS A 196 10.39 -21.49 -2.41
CA LYS A 196 11.62 -20.70 -2.26
C LYS A 196 11.32 -19.43 -1.48
N THR A 197 12.34 -18.91 -0.80
CA THR A 197 12.28 -17.56 -0.21
C THR A 197 12.26 -16.49 -1.32
N PRO A 198 11.76 -15.29 -1.04
CA PRO A 198 11.82 -14.18 -2.00
C PRO A 198 13.24 -13.92 -2.53
N THR A 199 14.23 -13.90 -1.65
CA THR A 199 15.63 -13.69 -2.05
C THR A 199 16.14 -14.80 -2.93
N ALA A 200 15.93 -16.07 -2.56
CA ALA A 200 16.40 -17.21 -3.36
C ALA A 200 15.76 -17.25 -4.75
N LYS A 201 14.48 -16.90 -4.88
CA LYS A 201 13.80 -16.81 -6.19
C LYS A 201 14.40 -15.70 -7.06
N GLU A 202 14.68 -14.55 -6.48
CA GLU A 202 15.27 -13.41 -7.19
C GLU A 202 16.71 -13.72 -7.65
N GLU A 203 17.52 -14.33 -6.79
CA GLU A 203 18.89 -14.75 -7.11
C GLU A 203 18.94 -15.76 -8.27
N LEU A 204 18.01 -16.71 -8.30
CA LEU A 204 17.89 -17.65 -9.41
C LEU A 204 17.59 -16.96 -10.73
N TYR A 205 16.79 -15.89 -10.73
CA TYR A 205 16.54 -15.12 -11.94
C TYR A 205 17.83 -14.50 -12.49
N PHE A 206 18.62 -13.85 -11.66
CA PHE A 206 19.85 -13.21 -12.08
C PHE A 206 20.93 -14.22 -12.51
N LYS A 207 21.03 -15.38 -11.82
CA LYS A 207 21.93 -16.48 -12.22
C LYS A 207 21.60 -17.05 -13.61
N ASN A 208 20.33 -17.04 -14.00
CA ASN A 208 19.93 -17.55 -15.31
C ASN A 208 20.10 -16.52 -16.45
N LEU A 209 20.46 -15.28 -16.13
CA LEU A 209 20.76 -14.23 -17.11
C LEU A 209 22.27 -14.07 -17.37
N SER A 210 23.10 -14.56 -16.46
CA SER A 210 24.57 -14.62 -16.58
C SER A 210 25.02 -15.92 -17.23
#